data_ddea0a9d136eaecf2c07ff7d0cccc667
#
_entry.id   ddea0a9d136eaecf2c07ff7d0cccc667
#
_cell.length_a   1.000
_cell.length_b   1.000
_cell.length_c   1.000
_cell.angle_alpha   90.00
_cell.angle_beta   90.00
_cell.angle_gamma   90.00
#
_symmetry.space_group_name_H-M   'P 1'
#
loop_
_entity.id
_entity.type
_entity.pdbx_description
1 polymer ?
#
loop_
_entity_poly.entity_id
_entity_poly.type
_entity_poly.pdbx_seq_one_letter_code
_entity_poly.pdbx_strand_id
1 'polypeptide(L)'
;MTRFGSMRRTKVAAHVMDGLGAGGSDALDALASACAGLELFHAAALVHDDLIDSSDTRRNSPTFHVGWGAGTGSVKALNDKGNQLELGAVAGLLAGNALLILSARAIDQIPAAQRAAIARLFREIQLRTIFGELQDSVLEANCADAGVDAIAEMAINKTAWYTVIAPMMFSAYCAGQGDELLGPIVDAGSSYGQGFQLLDDVIEVMGDPAVTGKSPLDDLRSGKATRLHYLVASECTAEEKGQLNQVYGCRDAGDAELDIYRALVDRHWPAVNEVLQDLFGAARARLYSAGFSERTVYDIENELNPQIQGIAPMLTKVDRGYGG
;
A
#
# COMPACT_ATOMS: atom_id res chain seq x y z
N MET A 1 19.78 4.47 8.51
CA MET A 1 18.82 5.49 8.15
C MET A 1 17.43 4.92 8.28
N THR A 2 16.64 5.51 9.10
CA THR A 2 15.28 5.28 9.63
C THR A 2 14.72 3.85 9.68
N ARG A 3 14.91 3.22 10.85
CA ARG A 3 14.12 2.06 11.31
C ARG A 3 12.62 2.37 11.48
N PHE A 4 12.21 3.64 11.36
CA PHE A 4 10.82 4.09 11.41
C PHE A 4 10.31 4.28 9.99
N GLY A 5 9.06 3.86 9.73
CA GLY A 5 8.39 4.07 8.45
C GLY A 5 8.34 5.55 8.06
N SER A 6 7.97 5.85 6.82
CA SER A 6 7.91 7.22 6.29
C SER A 6 6.91 8.13 7.01
N MET A 7 6.09 7.59 7.93
CA MET A 7 4.99 8.32 8.63
C MET A 7 4.05 9.05 7.66
N ARG A 8 3.86 8.49 6.48
CA ARG A 8 3.13 9.09 5.35
C ARG A 8 1.70 9.45 5.74
N ARG A 9 1.01 8.53 6.42
CA ARG A 9 -0.37 8.72 6.90
C ARG A 9 -0.49 9.90 7.86
N THR A 10 0.43 9.99 8.81
CA THR A 10 0.49 11.11 9.77
C THR A 10 0.75 12.44 9.07
N LYS A 11 1.61 12.46 8.05
CA LYS A 11 1.91 13.68 7.29
C LYS A 11 0.73 14.09 6.40
N VAL A 12 0.07 13.15 5.71
CA VAL A 12 -1.17 13.45 4.97
C VAL A 12 -2.22 14.04 5.91
N ALA A 13 -2.40 13.46 7.10
CA ALA A 13 -3.32 13.99 8.09
C ALA A 13 -2.94 15.43 8.52
N ALA A 14 -1.67 15.69 8.75
CA ALA A 14 -1.19 17.03 9.13
C ALA A 14 -1.46 18.07 8.03
N HIS A 15 -1.20 17.74 6.75
CA HIS A 15 -1.47 18.65 5.63
C HIS A 15 -2.96 18.94 5.46
N VAL A 16 -3.83 17.94 5.66
CA VAL A 16 -5.28 18.15 5.63
C VAL A 16 -5.73 19.03 6.79
N MET A 17 -5.23 18.78 8.00
CA MET A 17 -5.55 19.57 9.20
C MET A 17 -5.17 21.04 9.03
N ASP A 18 -3.96 21.29 8.48
CA ASP A 18 -3.46 22.63 8.16
C ASP A 18 -4.33 23.31 7.09
N GLY A 19 -4.66 22.58 6.03
CA GLY A 19 -5.53 23.05 4.95
C GLY A 19 -6.96 23.40 5.40
N LEU A 20 -7.47 22.76 6.47
CA LEU A 20 -8.76 23.06 7.08
C LEU A 20 -8.68 24.22 8.08
N GLY A 21 -7.48 24.77 8.33
CA GLY A 21 -7.27 25.89 9.27
C GLY A 21 -7.54 25.52 10.72
N ALA A 22 -7.50 24.24 11.09
CA ALA A 22 -7.79 23.76 12.42
C ALA A 22 -6.49 23.49 13.19
N GLY A 23 -6.24 24.26 14.26
CA GLY A 23 -4.97 24.22 15.03
C GLY A 23 -5.15 24.28 16.55
N GLY A 24 -6.36 24.06 17.07
CA GLY A 24 -6.58 24.01 18.51
C GLY A 24 -5.88 22.80 19.17
N SER A 25 -5.37 22.97 20.40
CA SER A 25 -4.63 21.90 21.11
C SER A 25 -5.41 20.59 21.17
N ASP A 26 -6.69 20.64 21.52
CA ASP A 26 -7.54 19.45 21.67
C ASP A 26 -7.74 18.71 20.33
N ALA A 27 -7.83 19.44 19.22
CA ALA A 27 -7.95 18.88 17.88
C ALA A 27 -6.64 18.20 17.44
N LEU A 28 -5.49 18.82 17.76
CA LEU A 28 -4.17 18.24 17.48
C LEU A 28 -3.89 17.01 18.34
N ASP A 29 -4.26 17.00 19.61
CA ASP A 29 -4.12 15.84 20.50
C ASP A 29 -5.01 14.69 20.06
N ALA A 30 -6.24 14.98 19.61
CA ALA A 30 -7.14 14.00 19.03
C ALA A 30 -6.54 13.39 17.74
N LEU A 31 -6.00 14.24 16.85
CA LEU A 31 -5.38 13.78 15.61
C LEU A 31 -4.12 12.96 15.88
N ALA A 32 -3.28 13.37 16.83
CA ALA A 32 -2.09 12.61 17.22
C ALA A 32 -2.45 11.21 17.72
N SER A 33 -3.50 11.08 18.54
CA SER A 33 -4.00 9.79 19.03
C SER A 33 -4.58 8.93 17.89
N ALA A 34 -5.33 9.55 16.97
CA ALA A 34 -5.87 8.86 15.79
C ALA A 34 -4.76 8.36 14.86
N CYS A 35 -3.75 9.20 14.59
CA CYS A 35 -2.59 8.81 13.79
C CYS A 35 -1.76 7.72 14.48
N ALA A 36 -1.56 7.78 15.79
CA ALA A 36 -0.89 6.71 16.54
C ALA A 36 -1.64 5.37 16.41
N GLY A 37 -2.97 5.39 16.53
CA GLY A 37 -3.80 4.21 16.29
C GLY A 37 -3.63 3.65 14.88
N LEU A 38 -3.61 4.52 13.88
CA LEU A 38 -3.47 4.15 12.48
C LEU A 38 -2.07 3.58 12.15
N GLU A 39 -1.00 4.15 12.71
CA GLU A 39 0.36 3.62 12.51
C GLU A 39 0.58 2.29 13.24
N LEU A 40 -0.02 2.09 14.42
CA LEU A 40 -0.02 0.79 15.11
C LEU A 40 -0.80 -0.27 14.32
N PHE A 41 -1.96 0.12 13.76
CA PHE A 41 -2.72 -0.76 12.86
C PHE A 41 -1.90 -1.13 11.62
N HIS A 42 -1.25 -0.15 10.98
CA HIS A 42 -0.36 -0.43 9.85
C HIS A 42 0.79 -1.37 10.21
N ALA A 43 1.39 -1.21 11.37
CA ALA A 43 2.43 -2.13 11.83
C ALA A 43 1.88 -3.56 12.01
N ALA A 44 0.66 -3.70 12.53
CA ALA A 44 -0.02 -5.00 12.63
C ALA A 44 -0.27 -5.61 11.24
N ALA A 45 -0.81 -4.81 10.31
CA ALA A 45 -1.05 -5.25 8.93
C ALA A 45 0.24 -5.74 8.26
N LEU A 46 1.35 -5.00 8.39
CA LEU A 46 2.64 -5.42 7.83
C LEU A 46 3.17 -6.73 8.43
N VAL A 47 2.99 -6.95 9.74
CA VAL A 47 3.44 -8.18 10.39
C VAL A 47 2.62 -9.38 9.91
N HIS A 48 1.30 -9.19 9.71
CA HIS A 48 0.43 -10.25 9.19
C HIS A 48 0.66 -10.50 7.69
N ASP A 49 0.81 -9.45 6.89
CA ASP A 49 1.13 -9.47 5.45
C ASP A 49 2.44 -10.27 5.21
N ASP A 50 3.51 -9.94 5.97
CA ASP A 50 4.77 -10.68 5.91
C ASP A 50 4.64 -12.18 6.18
N LEU A 51 3.68 -12.58 7.05
CA LEU A 51 3.39 -13.99 7.33
C LEU A 51 2.59 -14.66 6.22
N ILE A 52 1.59 -13.96 5.67
CA ILE A 52 0.72 -14.45 4.59
C ILE A 52 1.55 -14.65 3.33
N ASP A 53 2.36 -13.66 2.96
CA ASP A 53 3.21 -13.66 1.77
C ASP A 53 4.49 -14.49 1.95
N SER A 54 4.73 -15.03 3.16
CA SER A 54 5.98 -15.75 3.50
C SER A 54 7.24 -14.93 3.19
N SER A 55 7.20 -13.61 3.41
CA SER A 55 8.27 -12.67 3.11
C SER A 55 9.40 -12.74 4.13
N ASP A 56 10.62 -13.04 3.70
CA ASP A 56 11.79 -13.15 4.60
C ASP A 56 12.34 -11.78 5.01
N THR A 57 12.23 -10.77 4.14
CA THR A 57 12.83 -9.45 4.33
C THR A 57 11.86 -8.31 4.03
N ARG A 58 11.99 -7.22 4.80
CA ARG A 58 11.30 -5.96 4.58
C ARG A 58 12.24 -4.79 4.88
N ARG A 59 12.42 -3.87 3.93
CA ARG A 59 13.30 -2.70 4.05
C ARG A 59 14.74 -3.07 4.43
N ASN A 60 15.30 -4.06 3.73
CA ASN A 60 16.65 -4.60 3.95
C ASN A 60 16.88 -5.14 5.37
N SER A 61 15.84 -5.57 6.05
CA SER A 61 15.91 -6.20 7.38
C SER A 61 15.04 -7.45 7.40
N PRO A 62 15.38 -8.46 8.21
CA PRO A 62 14.50 -9.61 8.40
C PRO A 62 13.11 -9.15 8.84
N THR A 63 12.06 -9.80 8.32
CA THR A 63 10.69 -9.64 8.80
C THR A 63 10.58 -10.06 10.27
N PHE A 64 9.50 -9.66 10.95
CA PHE A 64 9.39 -9.92 12.39
C PHE A 64 9.49 -11.40 12.72
N HIS A 65 8.79 -12.26 11.98
CA HIS A 65 8.77 -13.70 12.21
C HIS A 65 10.13 -14.37 11.95
N VAL A 66 10.86 -13.92 10.93
CA VAL A 66 12.22 -14.41 10.63
C VAL A 66 13.22 -13.95 11.68
N GLY A 67 13.20 -12.67 12.05
CA GLY A 67 14.09 -12.10 13.06
C GLY A 67 13.87 -12.72 14.44
N TRP A 68 12.62 -12.99 14.83
CA TRP A 68 12.30 -13.68 16.07
C TRP A 68 12.77 -15.13 16.05
N GLY A 69 12.52 -15.87 14.95
CA GLY A 69 12.96 -17.25 14.77
C GLY A 69 14.47 -17.41 14.87
N ALA A 70 15.23 -16.49 14.25
CA ALA A 70 16.69 -16.49 14.32
C ALA A 70 17.22 -16.23 15.73
N GLY A 71 16.55 -15.36 16.52
CA GLY A 71 16.92 -15.02 17.89
C GLY A 71 16.66 -16.12 18.90
N THR A 72 15.68 -16.98 18.66
CA THR A 72 15.29 -18.10 19.54
C THR A 72 15.95 -19.43 19.17
N GLY A 73 16.74 -19.47 18.08
CA GLY A 73 17.37 -20.69 17.54
C GLY A 73 16.30 -21.67 17.09
N SER A 74 15.91 -21.64 15.84
CA SER A 74 14.98 -22.56 15.14
C SER A 74 14.26 -23.60 16.02
N VAL A 75 13.61 -23.16 17.11
CA VAL A 75 12.92 -24.08 18.03
C VAL A 75 11.65 -24.52 17.34
N LYS A 76 11.72 -25.71 16.77
CA LYS A 76 10.54 -26.39 16.23
C LYS A 76 9.82 -27.05 17.37
N ALA A 77 8.73 -26.45 17.82
CA ALA A 77 7.83 -27.15 18.74
C ALA A 77 6.99 -28.14 17.93
N LEU A 78 6.91 -29.39 18.42
CA LEU A 78 5.97 -30.38 17.91
C LEU A 78 4.66 -30.22 18.67
N ASN A 79 3.53 -30.09 17.96
CA ASN A 79 2.23 -30.23 18.61
C ASN A 79 1.94 -31.71 18.87
N ASP A 80 0.90 -32.02 19.66
CA ASP A 80 0.49 -33.38 20.02
C ASP A 80 0.24 -34.32 18.84
N LYS A 81 0.11 -33.77 17.61
CA LYS A 81 -0.06 -34.51 16.36
C LYS A 81 1.26 -34.64 15.56
N GLY A 82 2.38 -34.22 16.13
CA GLY A 82 3.70 -34.28 15.48
C GLY A 82 3.95 -33.23 14.39
N ASN A 83 3.03 -32.25 14.22
CA ASN A 83 3.23 -31.15 13.28
C ASN A 83 4.24 -30.14 13.84
N GLN A 84 5.15 -29.69 12.99
CA GLN A 84 6.10 -28.63 13.34
C GLN A 84 5.39 -27.29 13.35
N LEU A 85 5.48 -26.58 14.49
CA LEU A 85 5.08 -25.16 14.60
C LEU A 85 6.35 -24.32 14.49
N GLU A 86 6.36 -23.42 13.54
CA GLU A 86 7.40 -22.41 13.44
C GLU A 86 7.12 -21.31 14.47
N LEU A 87 7.90 -21.27 15.55
CA LEU A 87 7.70 -20.29 16.62
C LEU A 87 7.78 -18.83 16.13
N GLY A 88 8.56 -18.58 15.09
CA GLY A 88 8.60 -17.27 14.43
C GLY A 88 7.22 -16.86 13.89
N ALA A 89 6.54 -17.75 13.18
CA ALA A 89 5.19 -17.49 12.66
C ALA A 89 4.18 -17.28 13.79
N VAL A 90 4.24 -18.11 14.85
CA VAL A 90 3.38 -17.91 16.04
C VAL A 90 3.65 -16.55 16.69
N ALA A 91 4.92 -16.18 16.85
CA ALA A 91 5.28 -14.88 17.43
C ALA A 91 4.80 -13.71 16.55
N GLY A 92 4.91 -13.81 15.22
CA GLY A 92 4.39 -12.82 14.27
C GLY A 92 2.88 -12.65 14.40
N LEU A 93 2.12 -13.74 14.38
CA LEU A 93 0.66 -13.70 14.57
C LEU A 93 0.27 -13.01 15.87
N LEU A 94 0.91 -13.39 16.98
CA LEU A 94 0.60 -12.81 18.29
C LEU A 94 1.04 -11.34 18.41
N ALA A 95 2.17 -10.97 17.80
CA ALA A 95 2.63 -9.59 17.75
C ALA A 95 1.67 -8.70 16.96
N GLY A 96 1.22 -9.15 15.79
CA GLY A 96 0.20 -8.43 15.02
C GLY A 96 -1.10 -8.25 15.81
N ASN A 97 -1.58 -9.31 16.49
CA ASN A 97 -2.77 -9.21 17.35
C ASN A 97 -2.57 -8.21 18.51
N ALA A 98 -1.39 -8.20 19.14
CA ALA A 98 -1.09 -7.22 20.19
C ALA A 98 -1.08 -5.78 19.64
N LEU A 99 -0.53 -5.56 18.46
CA LEU A 99 -0.56 -4.25 17.78
C LEU A 99 -1.98 -3.81 17.44
N LEU A 100 -2.89 -4.72 17.03
CA LEU A 100 -4.31 -4.41 16.83
C LEU A 100 -4.98 -3.92 18.12
N ILE A 101 -4.70 -4.56 19.25
CA ILE A 101 -5.23 -4.14 20.55
C ILE A 101 -4.67 -2.76 20.95
N LEU A 102 -3.37 -2.55 20.76
CA LEU A 102 -2.72 -1.28 21.07
C LEU A 102 -3.25 -0.15 20.16
N SER A 103 -3.55 -0.44 18.90
CA SER A 103 -4.15 0.52 17.98
C SER A 103 -5.53 0.99 18.45
N ALA A 104 -6.37 0.05 18.92
CA ALA A 104 -7.67 0.38 19.49
C ALA A 104 -7.53 1.23 20.77
N ARG A 105 -6.57 0.91 21.65
CA ARG A 105 -6.29 1.71 22.84
C ARG A 105 -5.87 3.16 22.52
N ALA A 106 -5.13 3.37 21.44
CA ALA A 106 -4.79 4.72 21.00
C ALA A 106 -6.05 5.53 20.61
N ILE A 107 -6.99 4.89 19.90
CA ILE A 107 -8.28 5.51 19.55
C ILE A 107 -9.10 5.84 20.82
N ASP A 108 -9.04 5.02 21.85
CA ASP A 108 -9.76 5.27 23.13
C ASP A 108 -9.23 6.52 23.87
N GLN A 109 -8.02 6.98 23.60
CA GLN A 109 -7.47 8.22 24.17
C GLN A 109 -8.03 9.49 23.53
N ILE A 110 -8.72 9.41 22.40
CA ILE A 110 -9.32 10.56 21.70
C ILE A 110 -10.41 11.18 22.58
N PRO A 111 -10.49 12.52 22.71
CA PRO A 111 -11.57 13.19 23.42
C PRO A 111 -12.95 12.77 22.94
N ALA A 112 -13.92 12.71 23.87
CA ALA A 112 -15.25 12.13 23.61
C ALA A 112 -15.98 12.78 22.42
N ALA A 113 -15.75 14.06 22.16
CA ALA A 113 -16.41 14.79 21.09
C ALA A 113 -16.08 14.22 19.69
N GLN A 114 -14.83 13.83 19.44
CA GLN A 114 -14.37 13.31 18.14
C GLN A 114 -14.33 11.77 18.10
N ARG A 115 -14.22 11.13 19.27
CA ARG A 115 -13.98 9.68 19.38
C ARG A 115 -15.01 8.84 18.67
N ALA A 116 -16.29 9.17 18.78
CA ALA A 116 -17.35 8.34 18.23
C ALA A 116 -17.26 8.18 16.70
N ALA A 117 -17.04 9.28 15.98
CA ALA A 117 -16.88 9.28 14.52
C ALA A 117 -15.59 8.58 14.10
N ILE A 118 -14.46 8.94 14.74
CA ILE A 118 -13.15 8.34 14.43
C ILE A 118 -13.14 6.85 14.73
N ALA A 119 -13.66 6.39 15.88
CA ALA A 119 -13.71 4.98 16.22
C ALA A 119 -14.62 4.16 15.31
N ARG A 120 -15.74 4.76 14.83
CA ARG A 120 -16.60 4.12 13.82
C ARG A 120 -15.84 3.91 12.53
N LEU A 121 -15.21 4.96 12.01
CA LEU A 121 -14.42 4.90 10.77
C LEU A 121 -13.21 3.96 10.93
N PHE A 122 -12.54 3.99 12.07
CA PHE A 122 -11.37 3.14 12.33
C PHE A 122 -11.72 1.65 12.26
N ARG A 123 -12.86 1.25 12.81
CA ARG A 123 -13.33 -0.15 12.69
C ARG A 123 -13.66 -0.54 11.25
N GLU A 124 -14.31 0.37 10.51
CA GLU A 124 -14.57 0.15 9.08
C GLU A 124 -13.28 -0.04 8.28
N ILE A 125 -12.28 0.80 8.52
CA ILE A 125 -10.97 0.72 7.87
C ILE A 125 -10.29 -0.62 8.17
N GLN A 126 -10.31 -1.06 9.44
CA GLN A 126 -9.74 -2.35 9.82
C GLN A 126 -10.41 -3.51 9.07
N LEU A 127 -11.73 -3.54 9.02
CA LEU A 127 -12.48 -4.58 8.33
C LEU A 127 -12.19 -4.58 6.82
N ARG A 128 -12.17 -3.40 6.20
CA ARG A 128 -11.86 -3.27 4.76
C ARG A 128 -10.44 -3.72 4.43
N THR A 129 -9.46 -3.33 5.26
CA THR A 129 -8.07 -3.75 5.04
C THR A 129 -7.90 -5.26 5.17
N ILE A 130 -8.54 -5.88 6.18
CA ILE A 130 -8.55 -7.35 6.34
C ILE A 130 -9.23 -8.04 5.15
N PHE A 131 -10.35 -7.48 4.68
CA PHE A 131 -11.05 -8.02 3.51
C PHE A 131 -10.22 -7.83 2.23
N GLY A 132 -9.55 -6.68 2.08
CA GLY A 132 -8.64 -6.42 0.96
C GLY A 132 -7.44 -7.38 0.93
N GLU A 133 -6.91 -7.76 2.11
CA GLU A 133 -5.86 -8.78 2.24
C GLU A 133 -6.35 -10.16 1.79
N LEU A 134 -7.58 -10.53 2.19
CA LEU A 134 -8.21 -11.76 1.71
C LEU A 134 -8.44 -11.73 0.19
N GLN A 135 -8.90 -10.59 -0.35
CA GLN A 135 -9.06 -10.42 -1.81
C GLN A 135 -7.72 -10.59 -2.53
N ASP A 136 -6.62 -10.02 -2.03
CA ASP A 136 -5.28 -10.16 -2.60
C ASP A 136 -4.85 -11.63 -2.67
N SER A 137 -4.98 -12.36 -1.54
CA SER A 137 -4.68 -13.79 -1.47
C SER A 137 -5.53 -14.64 -2.43
N VAL A 138 -6.83 -14.30 -2.59
CA VAL A 138 -7.72 -14.98 -3.54
C VAL A 138 -7.34 -14.69 -4.99
N LEU A 139 -6.99 -13.44 -5.31
CA LEU A 139 -6.54 -13.04 -6.63
C LEU A 139 -5.21 -13.72 -7.00
N GLU A 140 -4.29 -13.85 -6.04
CA GLU A 140 -3.03 -14.58 -6.25
C GLU A 140 -3.29 -16.08 -6.55
N ALA A 141 -4.22 -16.70 -5.82
CA ALA A 141 -4.58 -18.10 -6.04
C ALA A 141 -5.30 -18.34 -7.39
N ASN A 142 -5.94 -17.32 -7.97
CA ASN A 142 -6.76 -17.39 -9.18
C ASN A 142 -6.34 -16.37 -10.24
N CYS A 143 -5.06 -16.07 -10.35
CA CYS A 143 -4.54 -14.96 -11.16
C CYS A 143 -4.99 -14.97 -12.64
N ALA A 144 -5.24 -16.15 -13.23
CA ALA A 144 -5.67 -16.26 -14.63
C ALA A 144 -7.04 -15.64 -14.93
N ASP A 145 -7.91 -15.54 -13.92
CA ASP A 145 -9.31 -15.04 -14.05
C ASP A 145 -9.52 -13.68 -13.36
N ALA A 146 -8.46 -13.05 -12.87
CA ALA A 146 -8.55 -11.76 -12.18
C ALA A 146 -8.96 -10.64 -13.14
N GLY A 147 -10.16 -10.07 -12.95
CA GLY A 147 -10.60 -8.90 -13.69
C GLY A 147 -10.02 -7.61 -13.12
N VAL A 148 -9.85 -6.57 -13.98
CA VAL A 148 -9.31 -5.26 -13.56
C VAL A 148 -10.11 -4.62 -12.44
N ASP A 149 -11.43 -4.81 -12.42
CA ASP A 149 -12.30 -4.25 -11.38
C ASP A 149 -12.05 -4.92 -10.02
N ALA A 150 -11.81 -6.23 -9.98
CA ALA A 150 -11.48 -6.95 -8.75
C ALA A 150 -10.11 -6.51 -8.19
N ILE A 151 -9.11 -6.29 -9.06
CA ILE A 151 -7.80 -5.76 -8.68
C ILE A 151 -7.94 -4.33 -8.13
N ALA A 152 -8.77 -3.49 -8.79
CA ALA A 152 -9.02 -2.13 -8.33
C ALA A 152 -9.72 -2.10 -6.96
N GLU A 153 -10.73 -2.94 -6.75
CA GLU A 153 -11.44 -3.07 -5.48
C GLU A 153 -10.52 -3.55 -4.35
N MET A 154 -9.69 -4.55 -4.63
CA MET A 154 -8.67 -5.03 -3.70
C MET A 154 -7.72 -3.89 -3.29
N ALA A 155 -7.17 -3.14 -4.24
CA ALA A 155 -6.27 -2.01 -3.96
C ALA A 155 -6.94 -0.92 -3.11
N ILE A 156 -8.24 -0.64 -3.35
CA ILE A 156 -9.02 0.29 -2.53
C ILE A 156 -9.14 -0.25 -1.11
N ASN A 157 -9.56 -1.50 -0.93
CA ASN A 157 -9.78 -2.09 0.39
C ASN A 157 -8.46 -2.32 1.14
N LYS A 158 -7.46 -2.92 0.51
CA LYS A 158 -6.16 -3.23 1.13
C LYS A 158 -5.34 -1.98 1.43
N THR A 159 -5.37 -0.96 0.54
CA THR A 159 -4.40 0.16 0.60
C THR A 159 -5.04 1.53 0.78
N ALA A 160 -6.05 1.91 -0.03
CA ALA A 160 -6.55 3.28 -0.06
C ALA A 160 -7.18 3.72 1.27
N TRP A 161 -7.99 2.84 1.88
CA TRP A 161 -8.73 3.18 3.09
C TRP A 161 -7.84 3.59 4.26
N TYR A 162 -6.78 2.83 4.56
CA TYR A 162 -5.94 3.18 5.71
C TYR A 162 -4.77 4.10 5.37
N THR A 163 -4.36 4.18 4.09
CA THR A 163 -3.21 4.99 3.68
C THR A 163 -3.60 6.44 3.34
N VAL A 164 -4.78 6.65 2.75
CA VAL A 164 -5.23 7.95 2.24
C VAL A 164 -6.51 8.41 2.91
N ILE A 165 -7.58 7.61 2.85
CA ILE A 165 -8.92 8.01 3.28
C ILE A 165 -8.95 8.26 4.80
N ALA A 166 -8.39 7.34 5.59
CA ALA A 166 -8.38 7.46 7.05
C ALA A 166 -7.69 8.72 7.55
N PRO A 167 -6.43 9.02 7.16
CA PRO A 167 -5.76 10.21 7.65
C PRO A 167 -6.48 11.50 7.28
N MET A 168 -7.06 11.59 6.07
CA MET A 168 -7.83 12.74 5.63
C MET A 168 -9.10 12.92 6.46
N MET A 169 -9.87 11.84 6.66
CA MET A 169 -11.11 11.89 7.45
C MET A 169 -10.88 12.10 8.94
N PHE A 170 -9.78 11.55 9.50
CA PHE A 170 -9.43 11.81 10.90
C PHE A 170 -9.16 13.30 11.11
N SER A 171 -8.45 13.94 10.18
CA SER A 171 -8.22 15.38 10.21
C SER A 171 -9.51 16.17 10.10
N ALA A 172 -10.42 15.78 9.18
CA ALA A 172 -11.72 16.40 9.01
C ALA A 172 -12.55 16.33 10.30
N TYR A 173 -12.66 15.16 10.92
CA TYR A 173 -13.39 15.00 12.19
C TYR A 173 -12.74 15.74 13.35
N CYS A 174 -11.41 15.77 13.45
CA CYS A 174 -10.70 16.54 14.46
C CYS A 174 -10.87 18.05 14.25
N ALA A 175 -11.00 18.51 13.00
CA ALA A 175 -11.30 19.90 12.64
C ALA A 175 -12.77 20.28 12.85
N GLY A 176 -13.62 19.36 13.34
CA GLY A 176 -15.04 19.60 13.54
C GLY A 176 -15.90 19.54 12.28
N GLN A 177 -15.35 19.02 11.18
CA GLN A 177 -16.11 18.72 9.96
C GLN A 177 -16.93 17.44 10.16
N GLY A 178 -18.03 17.34 9.43
CA GLY A 178 -18.90 16.17 9.50
C GLY A 178 -18.70 15.17 8.37
N ASP A 179 -19.71 14.32 8.18
CA ASP A 179 -19.70 13.27 7.15
C ASP A 179 -19.83 13.83 5.70
N GLU A 180 -20.07 15.14 5.53
CA GLU A 180 -20.17 15.81 4.23
C GLU A 180 -18.90 15.70 3.38
N LEU A 181 -17.73 15.61 4.03
CA LEU A 181 -16.46 15.41 3.34
C LEU A 181 -16.16 13.93 3.04
N LEU A 182 -16.92 12.99 3.63
CA LEU A 182 -16.63 11.56 3.49
C LEU A 182 -16.69 11.11 2.02
N GLY A 183 -17.74 11.46 1.31
CA GLY A 183 -17.92 11.08 -0.10
C GLY A 183 -16.75 11.57 -0.98
N PRO A 184 -16.50 12.88 -1.04
CA PRO A 184 -15.38 13.43 -1.81
C PRO A 184 -14.01 12.86 -1.43
N ILE A 185 -13.75 12.64 -0.14
CA ILE A 185 -12.49 12.05 0.34
C ILE A 185 -12.38 10.58 -0.04
N VAL A 186 -13.46 9.81 0.04
CA VAL A 186 -13.48 8.40 -0.39
C VAL A 186 -13.23 8.31 -1.90
N ASP A 187 -13.87 9.14 -2.71
CA ASP A 187 -13.66 9.17 -4.16
C ASP A 187 -12.21 9.51 -4.53
N ALA A 188 -11.67 10.59 -3.94
CA ALA A 188 -10.28 10.99 -4.15
C ALA A 188 -9.29 9.95 -3.64
N GLY A 189 -9.51 9.47 -2.42
CA GLY A 189 -8.65 8.47 -1.78
C GLY A 189 -8.66 7.13 -2.49
N SER A 190 -9.78 6.72 -3.07
CA SER A 190 -9.86 5.52 -3.91
C SER A 190 -9.02 5.65 -5.17
N SER A 191 -9.05 6.79 -5.84
CA SER A 191 -8.21 7.06 -7.00
C SER A 191 -6.73 7.14 -6.63
N TYR A 192 -6.37 7.87 -5.57
CA TYR A 192 -4.98 7.91 -5.07
C TYR A 192 -4.47 6.55 -4.63
N GLY A 193 -5.29 5.75 -3.94
CA GLY A 193 -4.89 4.43 -3.48
C GLY A 193 -4.59 3.47 -4.62
N GLN A 194 -5.42 3.49 -5.66
CA GLN A 194 -5.18 2.70 -6.88
C GLN A 194 -3.90 3.16 -7.61
N GLY A 195 -3.69 4.47 -7.75
CA GLY A 195 -2.48 5.03 -8.36
C GLY A 195 -1.23 4.71 -7.52
N PHE A 196 -1.35 4.77 -6.20
CA PHE A 196 -0.27 4.42 -5.27
C PHE A 196 0.11 2.94 -5.38
N GLN A 197 -0.88 2.04 -5.45
CA GLN A 197 -0.61 0.60 -5.62
C GLN A 197 0.05 0.33 -6.97
N LEU A 198 -0.47 0.91 -8.06
CA LEU A 198 0.16 0.75 -9.38
C LEU A 198 1.60 1.27 -9.41
N LEU A 199 1.89 2.37 -8.70
CA LEU A 199 3.28 2.85 -8.56
C LEU A 199 4.15 1.90 -7.75
N ASP A 200 3.62 1.30 -6.68
CA ASP A 200 4.37 0.33 -5.86
C ASP A 200 4.72 -0.89 -6.72
N ASP A 201 3.78 -1.40 -7.53
CA ASP A 201 4.01 -2.49 -8.48
C ASP A 201 5.11 -2.13 -9.51
N VAL A 202 5.08 -0.91 -10.06
CA VAL A 202 6.13 -0.43 -11.00
C VAL A 202 7.49 -0.35 -10.32
N ILE A 203 7.55 0.17 -9.09
CA ILE A 203 8.79 0.32 -8.33
C ILE A 203 9.38 -1.04 -7.97
N GLU A 204 8.54 -2.01 -7.66
CA GLU A 204 8.99 -3.36 -7.35
C GLU A 204 9.69 -3.99 -8.56
N VAL A 205 9.14 -3.85 -9.75
CA VAL A 205 9.69 -4.43 -11.00
C VAL A 205 10.89 -3.62 -11.52
N MET A 206 10.75 -2.28 -11.60
CA MET A 206 11.71 -1.39 -12.28
C MET A 206 12.75 -0.79 -11.32
N GLY A 207 12.51 -0.84 -10.02
CA GLY A 207 13.37 -0.24 -9.01
C GLY A 207 14.67 -1.01 -8.77
N ASP A 208 15.63 -0.32 -8.15
CA ASP A 208 16.84 -0.94 -7.66
C ASP A 208 16.58 -1.68 -6.35
N PRO A 209 16.78 -3.00 -6.26
CA PRO A 209 16.58 -3.78 -5.04
C PRO A 209 17.36 -3.24 -3.83
N ALA A 210 18.53 -2.63 -4.06
CA ALA A 210 19.31 -2.00 -3.00
C ALA A 210 18.61 -0.80 -2.37
N VAL A 211 17.70 -0.14 -3.12
CA VAL A 211 16.92 1.02 -2.69
C VAL A 211 15.57 0.59 -2.16
N THR A 212 14.87 -0.29 -2.87
CA THR A 212 13.52 -0.75 -2.53
C THR A 212 13.51 -1.69 -1.33
N GLY A 213 14.57 -2.49 -1.17
CA GLY A 213 14.68 -3.49 -0.12
C GLY A 213 13.80 -4.72 -0.33
N LYS A 214 13.23 -4.89 -1.53
CA LYS A 214 12.42 -6.02 -1.95
C LYS A 214 13.09 -6.75 -3.13
N SER A 215 12.77 -8.02 -3.29
CA SER A 215 13.17 -8.78 -4.47
C SER A 215 12.21 -8.49 -5.63
N PRO A 216 12.68 -8.01 -6.79
CA PRO A 216 11.82 -7.78 -7.95
C PRO A 216 11.34 -9.09 -8.60
N LEU A 217 11.81 -10.22 -8.11
CA LEU A 217 11.45 -11.54 -8.60
C LEU A 217 10.25 -12.16 -7.88
N ASP A 218 9.86 -11.62 -6.71
CA ASP A 218 8.84 -12.26 -5.88
C ASP A 218 7.48 -12.22 -6.57
N ASP A 219 7.01 -11.07 -7.02
CA ASP A 219 5.76 -10.93 -7.77
C ASP A 219 5.81 -11.64 -9.14
N LEU A 220 6.96 -11.61 -9.82
CA LEU A 220 7.15 -12.31 -11.09
C LEU A 220 7.01 -13.83 -10.91
N ARG A 221 7.62 -14.41 -9.86
CA ARG A 221 7.61 -15.84 -9.57
C ARG A 221 6.27 -16.35 -9.09
N SER A 222 5.60 -15.57 -8.25
CA SER A 222 4.25 -15.91 -7.75
C SER A 222 3.19 -15.75 -8.84
N GLY A 223 3.44 -14.93 -9.86
CA GLY A 223 2.45 -14.57 -10.86
C GLY A 223 1.33 -13.74 -10.25
N LYS A 224 1.67 -12.81 -9.35
CA LYS A 224 0.71 -12.00 -8.61
C LYS A 224 -0.16 -11.18 -9.55
N ALA A 225 -1.48 -11.19 -9.35
CA ALA A 225 -2.45 -10.44 -10.15
C ALA A 225 -2.35 -8.93 -9.86
N THR A 226 -1.29 -8.28 -10.37
CA THR A 226 -1.09 -6.85 -10.19
C THR A 226 -1.75 -6.04 -11.30
N ARG A 227 -2.10 -4.78 -11.01
CA ARG A 227 -2.64 -3.86 -12.02
C ARG A 227 -1.61 -3.59 -13.12
N LEU A 228 -0.33 -3.50 -12.77
CA LEU A 228 0.76 -3.36 -13.74
C LEU A 228 0.76 -4.51 -14.75
N HIS A 229 0.74 -5.74 -14.25
CA HIS A 229 0.71 -6.93 -15.12
C HIS A 229 -0.50 -6.91 -16.07
N TYR A 230 -1.70 -6.61 -15.54
CA TYR A 230 -2.92 -6.54 -16.34
C TYR A 230 -2.80 -5.48 -17.46
N LEU A 231 -2.33 -4.29 -17.16
CA LEU A 231 -2.14 -3.21 -18.13
C LEU A 231 -1.15 -3.62 -19.22
N VAL A 232 0.02 -4.12 -18.83
CA VAL A 232 1.03 -4.60 -19.79
C VAL A 232 0.45 -5.72 -20.66
N ALA A 233 -0.19 -6.71 -20.06
CA ALA A 233 -0.78 -7.83 -20.79
C ALA A 233 -1.89 -7.40 -21.78
N SER A 234 -2.67 -6.36 -21.45
CA SER A 234 -3.72 -5.84 -22.35
C SER A 234 -3.15 -5.19 -23.60
N GLU A 235 -2.00 -4.53 -23.49
CA GLU A 235 -1.34 -3.82 -24.59
C GLU A 235 -0.44 -4.74 -25.44
N CYS A 236 -0.05 -5.90 -24.92
CA CYS A 236 0.86 -6.82 -25.60
C CYS A 236 0.27 -7.39 -26.88
N THR A 237 1.08 -7.45 -27.93
CA THR A 237 0.82 -8.24 -29.16
C THR A 237 0.74 -9.74 -28.85
N ALA A 238 0.31 -10.55 -29.79
CA ALA A 238 0.26 -12.03 -29.61
C ALA A 238 1.64 -12.63 -29.31
N GLU A 239 2.70 -12.10 -29.93
CA GLU A 239 4.08 -12.54 -29.70
C GLU A 239 4.54 -12.16 -28.29
N GLU A 240 4.30 -10.91 -27.88
CA GLU A 240 4.63 -10.41 -26.54
C GLU A 240 3.86 -11.14 -25.44
N LYS A 241 2.59 -11.47 -25.66
CA LYS A 241 1.82 -12.36 -24.76
C LYS A 241 2.46 -13.72 -24.61
N GLY A 242 3.01 -14.25 -25.69
CA GLY A 242 3.80 -15.49 -25.64
C GLY A 242 5.04 -15.38 -24.75
N GLN A 243 5.77 -14.27 -24.84
CA GLN A 243 6.93 -13.99 -23.98
C GLN A 243 6.51 -13.78 -22.52
N LEU A 244 5.47 -12.95 -22.29
CA LEU A 244 4.93 -12.67 -20.97
C LEU A 244 4.51 -13.95 -20.23
N ASN A 245 3.78 -14.84 -20.89
CA ASN A 245 3.31 -16.11 -20.33
C ASN A 245 4.45 -17.11 -20.03
N GLN A 246 5.63 -16.95 -20.63
CA GLN A 246 6.78 -17.79 -20.34
C GLN A 246 7.52 -17.36 -19.07
N VAL A 247 7.44 -16.08 -18.70
CA VAL A 247 8.21 -15.51 -17.59
C VAL A 247 7.36 -15.24 -16.36
N TYR A 248 6.11 -14.82 -16.52
CA TYR A 248 5.21 -14.47 -15.41
C TYR A 248 4.58 -15.73 -14.78
N GLY A 249 4.68 -15.87 -13.45
CA GLY A 249 4.28 -17.07 -12.72
C GLY A 249 5.27 -18.24 -12.84
N CYS A 250 6.46 -17.99 -13.39
CA CYS A 250 7.53 -18.98 -13.47
C CYS A 250 8.31 -19.01 -12.14
N ARG A 251 8.12 -20.07 -11.35
CA ARG A 251 8.77 -20.21 -10.03
C ARG A 251 10.29 -20.17 -10.07
N ASP A 252 10.88 -20.60 -11.19
CA ASP A 252 12.33 -20.64 -11.41
C ASP A 252 12.83 -19.39 -12.14
N ALA A 253 11.99 -18.35 -12.29
CA ALA A 253 12.38 -17.10 -12.94
C ALA A 253 13.63 -16.50 -12.26
N GLY A 254 14.58 -16.04 -13.07
CA GLY A 254 15.79 -15.36 -12.66
C GLY A 254 15.92 -13.99 -13.32
N ASP A 255 17.13 -13.46 -13.36
CA ASP A 255 17.40 -12.13 -13.90
C ASP A 255 17.05 -12.03 -15.40
N ALA A 256 17.21 -13.10 -16.17
CA ALA A 256 16.91 -13.10 -17.60
C ALA A 256 15.38 -12.97 -17.85
N GLU A 257 14.56 -13.65 -17.08
CA GLU A 257 13.09 -13.56 -17.13
C GLU A 257 12.63 -12.19 -16.64
N LEU A 258 13.26 -11.65 -15.60
CA LEU A 258 12.99 -10.29 -15.10
C LEU A 258 13.33 -9.24 -16.17
N ASP A 259 14.43 -9.37 -16.88
CA ASP A 259 14.79 -8.43 -17.95
C ASP A 259 13.79 -8.46 -19.11
N ILE A 260 13.25 -9.63 -19.46
CA ILE A 260 12.15 -9.75 -20.44
C ILE A 260 10.90 -9.02 -19.95
N TYR A 261 10.52 -9.22 -18.68
CA TYR A 261 9.34 -8.56 -18.12
C TYR A 261 9.56 -7.03 -18.03
N ARG A 262 10.70 -6.58 -17.59
CA ARG A 262 11.09 -5.15 -17.59
C ARG A 262 11.02 -4.51 -18.98
N ALA A 263 11.49 -5.21 -20.00
CA ALA A 263 11.44 -4.72 -21.37
C ALA A 263 9.99 -4.58 -21.87
N LEU A 264 9.06 -5.44 -21.44
CA LEU A 264 7.64 -5.33 -21.75
C LEU A 264 7.01 -4.15 -21.00
N VAL A 265 7.31 -3.99 -19.71
CA VAL A 265 6.85 -2.83 -18.91
C VAL A 265 7.34 -1.51 -19.53
N ASP A 266 8.61 -1.44 -19.92
CA ASP A 266 9.22 -0.26 -20.56
C ASP A 266 8.53 0.09 -21.87
N ARG A 267 8.26 -0.90 -22.71
CA ARG A 267 7.59 -0.73 -24.01
C ARG A 267 6.16 -0.22 -23.87
N HIS A 268 5.42 -0.73 -22.90
CA HIS A 268 4.02 -0.38 -22.65
C HIS A 268 3.86 0.70 -21.56
N TRP A 269 4.97 1.33 -21.14
CA TRP A 269 4.98 2.41 -20.17
C TRP A 269 4.01 3.57 -20.51
N PRO A 270 3.85 4.02 -21.78
CA PRO A 270 2.91 5.10 -22.07
C PRO A 270 1.48 4.80 -21.59
N ALA A 271 0.97 3.58 -21.78
CA ALA A 271 -0.36 3.20 -21.31
C ALA A 271 -0.44 3.13 -19.77
N VAL A 272 0.59 2.61 -19.11
CA VAL A 272 0.66 2.59 -17.64
C VAL A 272 0.68 4.01 -17.09
N ASN A 273 1.46 4.90 -17.68
CA ASN A 273 1.56 6.30 -17.26
C ASN A 273 0.25 7.06 -17.49
N GLU A 274 -0.47 6.83 -18.60
CA GLU A 274 -1.78 7.42 -18.85
C GLU A 274 -2.76 7.06 -17.71
N VAL A 275 -2.85 5.79 -17.33
CA VAL A 275 -3.70 5.35 -16.21
C VAL A 275 -3.28 6.01 -14.89
N LEU A 276 -1.98 6.17 -14.63
CA LEU A 276 -1.49 6.88 -13.43
C LEU A 276 -1.91 8.35 -13.44
N GLN A 277 -1.75 9.05 -14.57
CA GLN A 277 -2.14 10.44 -14.71
C GLN A 277 -3.64 10.65 -14.54
N ASP A 278 -4.46 9.75 -15.09
CA ASP A 278 -5.92 9.76 -14.94
C ASP A 278 -6.34 9.58 -13.49
N LEU A 279 -5.75 8.60 -12.78
CA LEU A 279 -6.05 8.34 -11.37
C LEU A 279 -5.70 9.54 -10.48
N PHE A 280 -4.51 10.10 -10.63
CA PHE A 280 -4.09 11.27 -9.85
C PHE A 280 -4.86 12.53 -10.27
N GLY A 281 -5.16 12.70 -11.55
CA GLY A 281 -5.99 13.80 -12.05
C GLY A 281 -7.41 13.77 -11.51
N ALA A 282 -8.03 12.59 -11.48
CA ALA A 282 -9.37 12.38 -10.91
C ALA A 282 -9.38 12.70 -9.40
N ALA A 283 -8.38 12.22 -8.67
CA ALA A 283 -8.26 12.50 -7.24
C ALA A 283 -8.12 14.00 -6.95
N ARG A 284 -7.24 14.72 -7.69
CA ARG A 284 -7.09 16.18 -7.57
C ARG A 284 -8.40 16.92 -7.82
N ALA A 285 -9.10 16.57 -8.90
CA ALA A 285 -10.36 17.21 -9.26
C ALA A 285 -11.42 17.05 -8.15
N ARG A 286 -11.47 15.87 -7.51
CA ARG A 286 -12.38 15.61 -6.37
C ARG A 286 -12.04 16.46 -5.16
N LEU A 287 -10.76 16.56 -4.80
CA LEU A 287 -10.32 17.38 -3.66
C LEU A 287 -10.57 18.87 -3.90
N TYR A 288 -10.30 19.38 -5.11
CA TYR A 288 -10.62 20.77 -5.45
C TYR A 288 -12.14 21.02 -5.35
N SER A 289 -12.96 20.10 -5.85
CA SER A 289 -14.43 20.20 -5.75
C SER A 289 -14.93 20.15 -4.30
N ALA A 290 -14.18 19.52 -3.40
CA ALA A 290 -14.44 19.47 -1.96
C ALA A 290 -13.92 20.70 -1.20
N GLY A 291 -13.30 21.68 -1.92
CA GLY A 291 -12.83 22.94 -1.34
C GLY A 291 -11.40 22.92 -0.82
N PHE A 292 -10.62 21.86 -1.03
CA PHE A 292 -9.21 21.82 -0.67
C PHE A 292 -8.39 22.77 -1.57
N SER A 293 -7.45 23.49 -0.97
CA SER A 293 -6.56 24.40 -1.71
C SER A 293 -5.56 23.65 -2.58
N GLU A 294 -5.06 24.30 -3.64
CA GLU A 294 -3.97 23.75 -4.47
C GLU A 294 -2.76 23.34 -3.64
N ARG A 295 -2.41 24.15 -2.65
CA ARG A 295 -1.29 23.83 -1.75
C ARG A 295 -1.52 22.56 -0.96
N THR A 296 -2.70 22.40 -0.35
CA THR A 296 -3.04 21.21 0.43
C THR A 296 -2.98 19.95 -0.45
N VAL A 297 -3.56 20.02 -1.65
CA VAL A 297 -3.56 18.91 -2.61
C VAL A 297 -2.13 18.56 -3.05
N TYR A 298 -1.31 19.57 -3.35
CA TYR A 298 0.10 19.38 -3.70
C TYR A 298 0.89 18.71 -2.56
N ASP A 299 0.71 19.16 -1.33
CA ASP A 299 1.40 18.61 -0.15
C ASP A 299 0.98 17.16 0.10
N ILE A 300 -0.31 16.82 -0.06
CA ILE A 300 -0.82 15.43 0.01
C ILE A 300 -0.17 14.56 -1.08
N GLU A 301 -0.14 15.03 -2.32
CA GLU A 301 0.45 14.29 -3.43
C GLU A 301 1.95 14.05 -3.23
N ASN A 302 2.69 15.02 -2.74
CA ASN A 302 4.11 14.85 -2.44
C ASN A 302 4.38 13.77 -1.39
N GLU A 303 3.49 13.62 -0.41
CA GLU A 303 3.62 12.54 0.58
C GLU A 303 3.23 11.15 0.00
N LEU A 304 2.27 11.11 -0.92
CA LEU A 304 1.84 9.86 -1.55
C LEU A 304 2.80 9.42 -2.67
N ASN A 305 3.46 10.37 -3.34
CA ASN A 305 4.28 10.15 -4.53
C ASN A 305 5.80 10.43 -4.39
N PRO A 306 6.45 10.31 -3.23
CA PRO A 306 7.88 10.62 -3.13
C PRO A 306 8.75 9.73 -4.01
N GLN A 307 8.19 8.64 -4.51
CA GLN A 307 8.86 7.63 -5.33
C GLN A 307 8.81 7.96 -6.82
N ILE A 308 7.84 8.78 -7.30
CA ILE A 308 7.87 9.28 -8.70
C ILE A 308 9.18 10.07 -8.94
N GLN A 309 9.67 10.82 -7.96
CA GLN A 309 10.94 11.54 -8.08
C GLN A 309 12.15 10.59 -8.22
N GLY A 310 12.09 9.39 -7.65
CA GLY A 310 13.13 8.36 -7.79
C GLY A 310 13.05 7.59 -9.10
N ILE A 311 11.85 7.43 -9.68
CA ILE A 311 11.63 6.73 -10.95
C ILE A 311 11.68 7.71 -12.14
N ALA A 312 11.38 8.99 -11.95
CA ALA A 312 11.40 9.99 -13.01
C ALA A 312 12.69 9.96 -13.86
N PRO A 313 13.91 9.74 -13.33
CA PRO A 313 15.10 9.58 -14.17
C PRO A 313 15.12 8.29 -14.99
N MET A 314 14.42 7.22 -14.57
CA MET A 314 14.30 5.98 -15.33
C MET A 314 13.23 6.15 -16.43
N LEU A 315 12.13 6.82 -16.12
CA LEU A 315 11.04 7.12 -17.06
C LEU A 315 11.44 8.12 -18.15
N THR A 316 12.32 9.09 -17.85
CA THR A 316 12.83 10.08 -18.83
C THR A 316 13.89 9.53 -19.77
N LYS A 317 14.43 8.34 -19.53
CA LYS A 317 15.28 7.67 -20.52
C LYS A 317 14.47 7.14 -21.71
N VAL A 318 13.20 6.81 -21.51
CA VAL A 318 12.31 6.32 -22.57
C VAL A 318 11.97 7.42 -23.56
N ASP A 319 11.77 8.67 -23.13
CA ASP A 319 11.49 9.82 -24.02
C ASP A 319 12.67 10.22 -24.93
N ARG A 320 13.88 9.73 -24.69
CA ARG A 320 15.05 10.06 -25.51
C ARG A 320 15.38 9.03 -26.59
N GLY A 321 14.65 7.92 -26.67
CA GLY A 321 14.92 6.80 -27.59
C GLY A 321 14.09 6.81 -28.89
N TYR A 322 13.08 7.67 -29.05
CA TYR A 322 12.21 7.71 -30.21
C TYR A 322 12.30 9.01 -31.04
N GLY A 323 13.41 9.72 -30.95
CA GLY A 323 13.72 10.89 -31.77
C GLY A 323 14.99 10.62 -32.60
N GLY A 324 14.89 9.78 -33.61
CA GLY A 324 15.94 9.50 -34.55
C GLY A 324 15.36 8.92 -35.83
#